data_050c3963b189795f399bc8da69d6d70c
#
_entry.id   050c3963b189795f399bc8da69d6d70c
#
_cell.length_a   1.000
_cell.length_b   1.000
_cell.length_c   1.000
_cell.angle_alpha   90.00
_cell.angle_beta   90.00
_cell.angle_gamma   90.00
#
_symmetry.space_group_name_H-M   'P 1'
#
loop_
_entity.id
_entity.type
_entity.pdbx_description
1 polymer ?
#
loop_
_entity_poly.entity_id
_entity_poly.type
_entity_poly.pdbx_seq_one_letter_code
_entity_poly.pdbx_strand_id
1 'polypeptide(L)'
;METKELLFNLPPIVGLLPLLLYVFLSFKKNSNAVVNVGICVILGAILVKQPLLELGDVIKEAMGSFLALVGLIIMLGSGLGSVLQTTGIAENIVHFLMDKIGINTERKAILATMLTSVILVTLLGTLAGANAVIAPIVISLVAAVGITPSTLAVIFQGAGQAGLFLSPFSQPMVTLKEITGLTYGQVLMYAGIPVALSMWIVTYFVAKHVQKSTKGISKFDLKEFTDNKEYKPTKQTNRATIVFLVSLFTLLVFGVVKGRGASYAIFIMITVAMLTGLSFGLKAKDIAEDFFKGMQKMVWMFCMFILFEPFLRFVEASGAFTALFELLELTVQVYEMET
;
A
#
# COMPACT_ATOMS: atom_id res chain seq x y z
N MET A 1 6.24 16.83 -23.10
CA MET A 1 7.61 17.31 -22.78
C MET A 1 8.43 17.24 -24.06
N GLU A 2 9.28 18.23 -24.32
CA GLU A 2 10.25 18.12 -25.42
C GLU A 2 11.27 17.04 -25.07
N THR A 3 11.52 16.13 -26.02
CA THR A 3 12.54 15.09 -25.87
C THR A 3 13.93 15.72 -25.86
N LYS A 4 14.71 15.42 -24.82
CA LYS A 4 16.08 15.91 -24.69
C LYS A 4 17.05 14.99 -25.45
N GLU A 5 18.02 15.59 -26.14
CA GLU A 5 19.13 14.80 -26.70
C GLU A 5 19.94 14.13 -25.60
N LEU A 6 20.16 12.83 -25.75
CA LEU A 6 20.96 12.04 -24.81
C LEU A 6 22.45 12.38 -24.90
N LEU A 7 23.17 12.06 -23.83
CA LEU A 7 24.62 12.15 -23.77
C LEU A 7 25.22 11.33 -24.95
N PHE A 8 26.23 11.89 -25.61
CA PHE A 8 26.89 11.26 -26.81
C PHE A 8 25.95 10.97 -27.99
N ASN A 9 24.79 11.63 -28.10
CA ASN A 9 23.78 11.38 -29.14
C ASN A 9 23.35 9.90 -29.20
N LEU A 10 23.27 9.25 -28.04
CA LEU A 10 22.81 7.87 -27.93
C LEU A 10 21.34 7.75 -28.38
N PRO A 11 20.94 6.59 -28.94
CA PRO A 11 19.56 6.37 -29.33
C PRO A 11 18.61 6.45 -28.08
N PRO A 12 17.38 6.97 -28.26
CA PRO A 12 16.43 7.19 -27.14
C PRO A 12 16.16 5.96 -26.27
N ILE A 13 16.23 4.75 -26.85
CA ILE A 13 16.03 3.49 -26.14
C ILE A 13 17.01 3.30 -24.95
N VAL A 14 18.21 3.91 -25.02
CA VAL A 14 19.21 3.88 -23.95
C VAL A 14 18.71 4.59 -22.69
N GLY A 15 17.75 5.49 -22.83
CA GLY A 15 17.06 6.12 -21.70
C GLY A 15 16.28 5.15 -20.80
N LEU A 16 16.06 3.88 -21.22
CA LEU A 16 15.55 2.81 -20.35
C LEU A 16 16.59 2.25 -19.38
N LEU A 17 17.87 2.54 -19.57
CA LEU A 17 18.95 1.99 -18.78
C LEU A 17 18.81 2.25 -17.26
N PRO A 18 18.39 3.43 -16.79
CA PRO A 18 18.10 3.64 -15.37
C PRO A 18 17.00 2.72 -14.85
N LEU A 19 15.95 2.45 -15.64
CA LEU A 19 14.86 1.56 -15.27
C LEU A 19 15.33 0.10 -15.18
N LEU A 20 16.10 -0.36 -16.14
CA LEU A 20 16.71 -1.70 -16.13
C LEU A 20 17.68 -1.85 -14.94
N LEU A 21 18.48 -0.81 -14.67
CA LEU A 21 19.36 -0.78 -13.50
C LEU A 21 18.58 -0.87 -12.20
N TYR A 22 17.46 -0.14 -12.06
CA TYR A 22 16.61 -0.22 -10.89
C TYR A 22 16.10 -1.64 -10.65
N VAL A 23 15.60 -2.30 -11.70
CA VAL A 23 15.15 -3.70 -11.63
C VAL A 23 16.30 -4.61 -11.19
N PHE A 24 17.47 -4.49 -11.83
CA PHE A 24 18.65 -5.29 -11.51
C PHE A 24 19.09 -5.10 -10.04
N LEU A 25 19.18 -3.85 -9.58
CA LEU A 25 19.56 -3.54 -8.20
C LEU A 25 18.54 -4.07 -7.18
N SER A 26 17.26 -4.13 -7.54
CA SER A 26 16.20 -4.62 -6.65
C SER A 26 16.30 -6.12 -6.38
N PHE A 27 16.91 -6.91 -7.26
CA PHE A 27 17.19 -8.33 -7.02
C PHE A 27 18.45 -8.59 -6.19
N LYS A 28 19.23 -7.55 -5.91
CA LYS A 28 20.47 -7.71 -5.15
C LYS A 28 20.18 -7.96 -3.66
N LYS A 29 20.88 -8.91 -3.05
CA LYS A 29 20.77 -9.19 -1.61
C LYS A 29 21.14 -7.92 -0.82
N ASN A 30 20.34 -7.57 0.19
CA ASN A 30 20.46 -6.35 1.01
C ASN A 30 20.25 -5.04 0.21
N SER A 31 19.44 -5.09 -0.83
CA SER A 31 19.05 -3.93 -1.62
C SER A 31 18.25 -2.94 -0.76
N ASN A 32 18.48 -1.64 -0.96
CA ASN A 32 17.68 -0.56 -0.37
C ASN A 32 17.00 0.24 -1.49
N ALA A 33 15.66 0.24 -1.50
CA ALA A 33 14.87 0.84 -2.57
C ALA A 33 15.16 2.34 -2.76
N VAL A 34 15.33 3.11 -1.67
CA VAL A 34 15.61 4.55 -1.74
C VAL A 34 16.97 4.80 -2.37
N VAL A 35 17.98 4.02 -1.98
CA VAL A 35 19.35 4.13 -2.55
C VAL A 35 19.32 3.76 -4.03
N ASN A 36 18.62 2.68 -4.39
CA ASN A 36 18.52 2.24 -5.78
C ASN A 36 17.89 3.31 -6.68
N VAL A 37 16.77 3.90 -6.23
CA VAL A 37 16.13 4.99 -6.97
C VAL A 37 17.06 6.20 -7.05
N GLY A 38 17.75 6.57 -5.97
CA GLY A 38 18.72 7.67 -5.98
C GLY A 38 19.84 7.47 -7.00
N ILE A 39 20.40 6.27 -7.10
CA ILE A 39 21.41 5.92 -8.13
C ILE A 39 20.81 6.08 -9.54
N CYS A 40 19.56 5.62 -9.73
CA CYS A 40 18.89 5.72 -11.03
C CYS A 40 18.53 7.16 -11.41
N VAL A 41 18.19 8.02 -10.43
CA VAL A 41 17.99 9.46 -10.65
C VAL A 41 19.29 10.10 -11.16
N ILE A 42 20.42 9.82 -10.51
CA ILE A 42 21.74 10.36 -10.93
C ILE A 42 22.08 9.88 -12.34
N LEU A 43 21.91 8.59 -12.62
CA LEU A 43 22.17 8.04 -13.96
C LEU A 43 21.26 8.66 -15.02
N GLY A 44 19.96 8.78 -14.72
CA GLY A 44 18.98 9.42 -15.60
C GLY A 44 19.34 10.88 -15.89
N ALA A 45 19.71 11.64 -14.86
CA ALA A 45 20.14 13.03 -14.99
C ALA A 45 21.37 13.16 -15.94
N ILE A 46 22.37 12.30 -15.75
CA ILE A 46 23.57 12.28 -16.60
C ILE A 46 23.18 11.99 -18.06
N LEU A 47 22.32 10.99 -18.29
CA LEU A 47 21.91 10.61 -19.65
C LEU A 47 21.19 11.74 -20.40
N VAL A 48 20.30 12.49 -19.72
CA VAL A 48 19.55 13.61 -20.33
C VAL A 48 20.29 14.96 -20.22
N LYS A 49 21.57 14.95 -19.88
CA LYS A 49 22.41 16.16 -19.74
C LYS A 49 21.83 17.16 -18.71
N GLN A 50 21.12 16.70 -17.68
CA GLN A 50 20.66 17.55 -16.60
C GLN A 50 21.81 17.92 -15.69
N PRO A 51 22.06 19.20 -15.40
CA PRO A 51 23.13 19.59 -14.48
C PRO A 51 22.92 18.99 -13.09
N LEU A 52 23.91 18.25 -12.58
CA LEU A 52 23.79 17.59 -11.25
C LEU A 52 23.61 18.60 -10.10
N LEU A 53 24.14 19.82 -10.26
CA LEU A 53 23.97 20.91 -9.27
C LEU A 53 22.52 21.40 -9.17
N GLU A 54 21.70 21.20 -10.19
CA GLU A 54 20.27 21.57 -10.22
C GLU A 54 19.37 20.43 -9.74
N LEU A 55 19.88 19.27 -9.37
CA LEU A 55 19.06 18.17 -8.85
C LEU A 55 18.27 18.56 -7.60
N GLY A 56 18.77 19.48 -6.81
CA GLY A 56 18.05 20.03 -5.68
C GLY A 56 16.73 20.71 -6.08
N ASP A 57 16.74 21.48 -7.17
CA ASP A 57 15.52 22.14 -7.68
C ASP A 57 14.56 21.10 -8.30
N VAL A 58 15.06 20.10 -8.99
CA VAL A 58 14.25 19.01 -9.51
C VAL A 58 13.55 18.24 -8.37
N ILE A 59 14.27 17.95 -7.29
CA ILE A 59 13.69 17.29 -6.08
C ILE A 59 12.66 18.20 -5.42
N LYS A 60 12.92 19.51 -5.32
CA LYS A 60 11.97 20.49 -4.81
C LYS A 60 10.66 20.50 -5.61
N GLU A 61 10.74 20.48 -6.93
CA GLU A 61 9.55 20.34 -7.80
C GLU A 61 8.84 19.00 -7.56
N ALA A 62 9.59 17.91 -7.43
CA ALA A 62 9.06 16.59 -7.18
C ALA A 62 8.27 16.49 -5.87
N MET A 63 8.56 17.31 -4.86
CA MET A 63 7.79 17.35 -3.61
C MET A 63 6.34 17.81 -3.80
N GLY A 64 6.03 18.52 -4.88
CA GLY A 64 4.67 18.89 -5.26
C GLY A 64 4.00 17.93 -6.23
N SER A 65 4.67 16.82 -6.59
CA SER A 65 4.17 15.87 -7.56
C SER A 65 3.03 14.98 -7.01
N PHE A 66 2.32 14.35 -7.94
CA PHE A 66 1.32 13.35 -7.59
C PHE A 66 1.93 12.16 -6.83
N LEU A 67 3.14 11.71 -7.20
CA LEU A 67 3.83 10.62 -6.51
C LEU A 67 4.16 10.99 -5.06
N ALA A 68 4.62 12.20 -4.81
CA ALA A 68 4.85 12.68 -3.44
C ALA A 68 3.55 12.73 -2.62
N LEU A 69 2.43 13.16 -3.24
CA LEU A 69 1.11 13.12 -2.61
C LEU A 69 0.71 11.69 -2.20
N VAL A 70 0.90 10.71 -3.10
CA VAL A 70 0.63 9.29 -2.80
C VAL A 70 1.50 8.81 -1.64
N GLY A 71 2.80 9.11 -1.66
CA GLY A 71 3.72 8.77 -0.57
C GLY A 71 3.29 9.37 0.77
N LEU A 72 2.83 10.63 0.77
CA LEU A 72 2.30 11.31 1.96
C LEU A 72 1.03 10.62 2.48
N ILE A 73 0.09 10.25 1.61
CA ILE A 73 -1.15 9.55 2.00
C ILE A 73 -0.82 8.20 2.66
N ILE A 74 0.13 7.43 2.11
CA ILE A 74 0.56 6.15 2.70
C ILE A 74 1.18 6.39 4.09
N MET A 75 2.01 7.41 4.22
CA MET A 75 2.64 7.77 5.49
C MET A 75 1.59 8.17 6.55
N LEU A 76 0.61 8.99 6.18
CA LEU A 76 -0.50 9.39 7.05
C LEU A 76 -1.39 8.19 7.43
N GLY A 77 -1.63 7.25 6.49
CA GLY A 77 -2.35 6.01 6.76
C GLY A 77 -1.67 5.15 7.82
N SER A 78 -0.34 5.08 7.79
CA SER A 78 0.44 4.42 8.85
C SER A 78 0.35 5.16 10.18
N GLY A 79 0.28 6.50 10.15
CA GLY A 79 0.02 7.33 11.33
C GLY A 79 -1.34 7.01 11.97
N LEU A 80 -2.40 7.01 11.17
CA LEU A 80 -3.73 6.61 11.62
C LEU A 80 -3.73 5.19 12.20
N GLY A 81 -3.07 4.24 11.49
CA GLY A 81 -2.92 2.86 11.97
C GLY A 81 -2.27 2.76 13.36
N SER A 82 -1.29 3.60 13.66
CA SER A 82 -0.64 3.67 14.98
C SER A 82 -1.63 4.12 16.07
N VAL A 83 -2.43 5.15 15.80
CA VAL A 83 -3.48 5.60 16.73
C VAL A 83 -4.53 4.50 16.98
N LEU A 84 -4.93 3.77 15.92
CA LEU A 84 -5.87 2.66 16.06
C LEU A 84 -5.27 1.50 16.87
N GLN A 85 -3.99 1.28 16.81
CA GLN A 85 -3.26 0.29 17.60
C GLN A 85 -3.22 0.70 19.08
N THR A 86 -2.80 1.93 19.38
CA THR A 86 -2.72 2.46 20.75
C THR A 86 -4.09 2.48 21.45
N THR A 87 -5.15 2.78 20.72
CA THR A 87 -6.53 2.79 21.24
C THR A 87 -7.18 1.41 21.29
N GLY A 88 -6.51 0.36 20.81
CA GLY A 88 -7.04 -1.01 20.75
C GLY A 88 -8.20 -1.20 19.76
N ILE A 89 -8.48 -0.21 18.91
CA ILE A 89 -9.60 -0.28 17.94
C ILE A 89 -9.34 -1.33 16.88
N ALA A 90 -8.13 -1.39 16.37
CA ALA A 90 -7.77 -2.38 15.36
C ALA A 90 -7.93 -3.80 15.92
N GLU A 91 -7.50 -4.02 17.17
CA GLU A 91 -7.68 -5.27 17.89
C GLU A 91 -9.16 -5.60 18.09
N ASN A 92 -9.97 -4.62 18.49
CA ASN A 92 -11.41 -4.77 18.63
C ASN A 92 -12.10 -5.20 17.32
N ILE A 93 -11.73 -4.60 16.20
CA ILE A 93 -12.25 -4.97 14.87
C ILE A 93 -11.83 -6.40 14.49
N VAL A 94 -10.57 -6.77 14.72
CA VAL A 94 -10.06 -8.11 14.42
C VAL A 94 -10.82 -9.16 15.26
N HIS A 95 -10.90 -8.99 16.56
CA HIS A 95 -11.61 -9.92 17.44
C HIS A 95 -13.09 -10.03 17.06
N PHE A 96 -13.78 -8.90 16.84
CA PHE A 96 -15.17 -8.92 16.39
C PHE A 96 -15.37 -9.74 15.11
N LEU A 97 -14.50 -9.57 14.11
CA LEU A 97 -14.59 -10.32 12.86
C LEU A 97 -14.28 -11.80 13.05
N MET A 98 -13.24 -12.12 13.81
CA MET A 98 -12.82 -13.49 14.06
C MET A 98 -13.85 -14.27 14.87
N ASP A 99 -14.42 -13.66 15.92
CA ASP A 99 -15.45 -14.26 16.77
C ASP A 99 -16.76 -14.46 15.98
N LYS A 100 -17.15 -13.49 15.15
CA LYS A 100 -18.37 -13.56 14.35
C LYS A 100 -18.35 -14.70 13.34
N ILE A 101 -17.19 -14.99 12.74
CA ILE A 101 -17.01 -16.07 11.75
C ILE A 101 -16.81 -17.41 12.48
N GLY A 102 -16.15 -17.39 13.65
CA GLY A 102 -15.74 -18.54 14.42
C GLY A 102 -14.55 -19.28 13.77
N ILE A 103 -13.46 -19.44 14.50
CA ILE A 103 -12.21 -20.03 14.02
C ILE A 103 -12.05 -21.48 14.48
N ASN A 104 -13.07 -22.31 14.32
CA ASN A 104 -13.06 -23.69 14.82
C ASN A 104 -12.42 -24.68 13.82
N THR A 105 -12.17 -24.25 12.58
CA THR A 105 -11.57 -25.08 11.52
C THR A 105 -10.59 -24.26 10.70
N GLU A 106 -9.61 -24.93 10.06
CA GLU A 106 -8.64 -24.30 9.17
C GLU A 106 -9.31 -23.44 8.07
N ARG A 107 -10.42 -23.94 7.49
CA ARG A 107 -11.16 -23.22 6.44
C ARG A 107 -11.76 -21.90 6.97
N LYS A 108 -12.37 -21.95 8.14
CA LYS A 108 -12.97 -20.77 8.77
C LYS A 108 -11.88 -19.78 9.20
N ALA A 109 -10.75 -20.29 9.72
CA ALA A 109 -9.60 -19.45 10.07
C ALA A 109 -9.03 -18.74 8.84
N ILE A 110 -8.85 -19.43 7.70
CA ILE A 110 -8.42 -18.82 6.43
C ILE A 110 -9.39 -17.71 6.01
N LEU A 111 -10.70 -17.99 5.95
CA LEU A 111 -11.72 -17.02 5.52
C LEU A 111 -11.82 -15.83 6.48
N ALA A 112 -11.79 -16.07 7.79
CA ALA A 112 -11.82 -15.01 8.80
C ALA A 112 -10.61 -14.08 8.68
N THR A 113 -9.41 -14.66 8.52
CA THR A 113 -8.18 -13.89 8.32
C THR A 113 -8.20 -13.11 7.00
N MET A 114 -8.67 -13.71 5.92
CA MET A 114 -8.82 -13.03 4.64
C MET A 114 -9.77 -11.84 4.74
N LEU A 115 -10.95 -12.02 5.36
CA LEU A 115 -11.92 -10.94 5.54
C LEU A 115 -11.37 -9.82 6.42
N THR A 116 -10.71 -10.18 7.52
CA THR A 116 -10.06 -9.22 8.42
C THR A 116 -8.98 -8.42 7.68
N SER A 117 -8.15 -9.08 6.88
CA SER A 117 -7.10 -8.42 6.09
C SER A 117 -7.70 -7.46 5.07
N VAL A 118 -8.70 -7.90 4.30
CA VAL A 118 -9.40 -7.01 3.33
C VAL A 118 -9.97 -5.78 4.04
N ILE A 119 -10.72 -5.97 5.11
CA ILE A 119 -11.40 -4.86 5.81
C ILE A 119 -10.38 -3.86 6.35
N LEU A 120 -9.35 -4.32 7.08
CA LEU A 120 -8.39 -3.39 7.68
C LEU A 120 -7.50 -2.72 6.64
N VAL A 121 -7.08 -3.43 5.59
CA VAL A 121 -6.34 -2.79 4.49
C VAL A 121 -7.21 -1.77 3.76
N THR A 122 -8.50 -2.07 3.53
CA THR A 122 -9.45 -1.11 2.94
C THR A 122 -9.59 0.14 3.79
N LEU A 123 -9.71 -0.01 5.11
CA LEU A 123 -9.87 1.11 6.05
C LEU A 123 -8.60 1.96 6.19
N LEU A 124 -7.42 1.33 6.19
CA LEU A 124 -6.14 2.01 6.39
C LEU A 124 -5.49 2.48 5.07
N GLY A 125 -5.89 1.92 3.94
CA GLY A 125 -5.33 2.23 2.62
C GLY A 125 -3.89 1.77 2.39
N THR A 126 -3.31 1.04 3.35
CA THR A 126 -1.92 0.56 3.28
C THR A 126 -1.81 -0.90 3.69
N LEU A 127 -1.11 -1.70 2.87
CA LEU A 127 -0.89 -3.12 3.16
C LEU A 127 0.05 -3.32 4.36
N ALA A 128 1.18 -2.63 4.34
CA ALA A 128 2.20 -2.75 5.38
C ALA A 128 1.68 -2.28 6.75
N GLY A 129 0.98 -1.13 6.78
CA GLY A 129 0.40 -0.59 8.01
C GLY A 129 -0.68 -1.51 8.59
N ALA A 130 -1.58 -2.02 7.75
CA ALA A 130 -2.62 -2.95 8.19
C ALA A 130 -2.02 -4.27 8.70
N ASN A 131 -1.09 -4.88 7.95
CA ASN A 131 -0.47 -6.14 8.35
C ASN A 131 0.33 -6.02 9.64
N ALA A 132 1.02 -4.89 9.88
CA ALA A 132 1.72 -4.66 11.15
C ALA A 132 0.78 -4.65 12.36
N VAL A 133 -0.47 -4.22 12.16
CA VAL A 133 -1.51 -4.22 13.20
C VAL A 133 -2.16 -5.59 13.35
N ILE A 134 -2.50 -6.23 12.22
CA ILE A 134 -3.27 -7.49 12.21
C ILE A 134 -2.41 -8.68 12.64
N ALA A 135 -1.14 -8.75 12.22
CA ALA A 135 -0.33 -9.93 12.36
C ALA A 135 -0.19 -10.43 13.80
N PRO A 136 0.17 -9.62 14.81
CA PRO A 136 0.31 -10.10 16.19
C PRO A 136 -0.98 -10.72 16.72
N ILE A 137 -2.13 -10.13 16.38
CA ILE A 137 -3.45 -10.55 16.88
C ILE A 137 -3.88 -11.84 16.19
N VAL A 138 -3.79 -11.87 14.85
CA VAL A 138 -4.26 -13.02 14.06
C VAL A 138 -3.37 -14.23 14.29
N ILE A 139 -2.05 -14.06 14.41
CA ILE A 139 -1.12 -15.18 14.65
C ILE A 139 -1.54 -15.95 15.90
N SER A 140 -1.80 -15.28 17.02
CA SER A 140 -2.19 -15.92 18.28
C SER A 140 -3.48 -16.73 18.14
N LEU A 141 -4.44 -16.25 17.34
CA LEU A 141 -5.74 -16.87 17.14
C LEU A 141 -5.68 -18.07 16.17
N VAL A 142 -4.99 -17.91 15.03
CA VAL A 142 -5.01 -18.93 13.97
C VAL A 142 -3.96 -20.03 14.15
N ALA A 143 -2.88 -19.75 14.90
CA ALA A 143 -1.87 -20.76 15.22
C ALA A 143 -2.48 -21.91 16.05
N ALA A 144 -3.43 -21.63 16.94
CA ALA A 144 -4.14 -22.64 17.72
C ALA A 144 -4.94 -23.62 16.84
N VAL A 145 -5.37 -23.21 15.65
CA VAL A 145 -6.13 -24.02 14.67
C VAL A 145 -5.19 -24.69 13.66
N GLY A 146 -3.88 -24.47 13.77
CA GLY A 146 -2.86 -25.10 12.94
C GLY A 146 -2.58 -24.41 11.61
N ILE A 147 -2.95 -23.14 11.44
CA ILE A 147 -2.56 -22.34 10.27
C ILE A 147 -1.05 -22.11 10.29
N THR A 148 -0.41 -22.32 9.14
CA THR A 148 1.05 -22.18 9.01
C THR A 148 1.48 -20.73 8.71
N PRO A 149 2.71 -20.33 9.07
CA PRO A 149 3.25 -19.02 8.72
C PRO A 149 3.18 -18.69 7.24
N SER A 150 3.50 -19.67 6.38
CA SER A 150 3.44 -19.53 4.93
C SER A 150 2.02 -19.25 4.43
N THR A 151 1.02 -19.93 5.00
CA THR A 151 -0.40 -19.69 4.68
C THR A 151 -0.82 -18.29 5.09
N LEU A 152 -0.42 -17.85 6.28
CA LEU A 152 -0.74 -16.51 6.74
C LEU A 152 -0.09 -15.42 5.87
N ALA A 153 1.15 -15.62 5.44
CA ALA A 153 1.83 -14.71 4.52
C ALA A 153 1.08 -14.60 3.17
N VAL A 154 0.62 -15.72 2.61
CA VAL A 154 -0.23 -15.74 1.39
C VAL A 154 -1.51 -14.94 1.60
N ILE A 155 -2.19 -15.13 2.75
CA ILE A 155 -3.43 -14.42 3.04
C ILE A 155 -3.19 -12.91 3.17
N PHE A 156 -2.19 -12.51 3.94
CA PHE A 156 -1.88 -11.09 4.14
C PHE A 156 -1.49 -10.40 2.84
N GLN A 157 -0.72 -11.09 1.99
CA GLN A 157 -0.34 -10.54 0.70
C GLN A 157 -1.52 -10.53 -0.27
N GLY A 158 -2.21 -11.63 -0.47
CA GLY A 158 -3.25 -11.76 -1.49
C GLY A 158 -4.57 -11.06 -1.11
N ALA A 159 -5.14 -11.37 0.06
CA ALA A 159 -6.36 -10.73 0.53
C ALA A 159 -6.14 -9.26 0.91
N GLY A 160 -4.97 -8.92 1.47
CA GLY A 160 -4.61 -7.53 1.71
C GLY A 160 -4.54 -6.71 0.43
N GLN A 161 -3.94 -7.23 -0.63
CA GLN A 161 -3.93 -6.56 -1.94
C GLN A 161 -5.36 -6.33 -2.47
N ALA A 162 -6.28 -7.29 -2.31
CA ALA A 162 -7.69 -7.08 -2.64
C ALA A 162 -8.28 -5.88 -1.88
N GLY A 163 -7.92 -5.71 -0.60
CA GLY A 163 -8.32 -4.55 0.20
C GLY A 163 -7.80 -3.22 -0.34
N LEU A 164 -6.60 -3.18 -0.93
CA LEU A 164 -6.08 -1.97 -1.57
C LEU A 164 -6.94 -1.52 -2.74
N PHE A 165 -7.46 -2.45 -3.56
CA PHE A 165 -8.35 -2.12 -4.67
C PHE A 165 -9.76 -1.68 -4.24
N LEU A 166 -10.10 -1.85 -2.97
CA LEU A 166 -11.35 -1.34 -2.38
C LEU A 166 -11.15 -0.03 -1.61
N SER A 167 -9.92 0.31 -1.22
CA SER A 167 -9.64 1.49 -0.42
C SER A 167 -9.58 2.77 -1.26
N PRO A 168 -10.31 3.83 -0.90
CA PRO A 168 -10.24 5.11 -1.60
C PRO A 168 -8.90 5.85 -1.42
N PHE A 169 -8.07 5.42 -0.48
CA PHE A 169 -6.79 6.05 -0.10
C PHE A 169 -5.57 5.26 -0.55
N SER A 170 -5.79 4.09 -1.12
CA SER A 170 -4.68 3.24 -1.56
C SER A 170 -4.02 3.80 -2.82
N GLN A 171 -2.74 3.50 -2.97
CA GLN A 171 -1.99 3.88 -4.15
C GLN A 171 -2.67 3.48 -5.47
N PRO A 172 -3.08 2.21 -5.71
CA PRO A 172 -3.68 1.84 -6.98
C PRO A 172 -4.96 2.61 -7.28
N MET A 173 -5.82 2.84 -6.30
CA MET A 173 -7.08 3.55 -6.51
C MET A 173 -6.88 5.04 -6.75
N VAL A 174 -5.96 5.68 -6.02
CA VAL A 174 -5.62 7.08 -6.20
C VAL A 174 -4.99 7.30 -7.58
N THR A 175 -4.07 6.41 -7.98
CA THR A 175 -3.42 6.46 -9.31
C THR A 175 -4.40 6.25 -10.45
N LEU A 176 -5.29 5.25 -10.36
CA LEU A 176 -6.30 5.00 -11.39
C LEU A 176 -7.24 6.19 -11.56
N LYS A 177 -7.70 6.79 -10.46
CA LYS A 177 -8.52 8.01 -10.53
C LYS A 177 -7.83 9.15 -11.26
N GLU A 178 -6.56 9.39 -10.95
CA GLU A 178 -5.80 10.49 -11.52
C GLU A 178 -5.55 10.30 -13.02
N ILE A 179 -5.15 9.09 -13.43
CA ILE A 179 -4.86 8.79 -14.83
C ILE A 179 -6.14 8.78 -15.68
N THR A 180 -7.24 8.24 -15.13
CA THR A 180 -8.48 8.07 -15.89
C THR A 180 -9.43 9.26 -15.83
N GLY A 181 -9.28 10.16 -14.86
CA GLY A 181 -10.23 11.23 -14.57
C GLY A 181 -11.58 10.74 -14.03
N LEU A 182 -11.72 9.43 -13.77
CA LEU A 182 -12.97 8.84 -13.27
C LEU A 182 -13.17 9.15 -11.78
N THR A 183 -14.41 9.14 -11.35
CA THR A 183 -14.77 9.23 -9.93
C THR A 183 -14.37 7.94 -9.19
N TYR A 184 -14.17 8.03 -7.87
CA TYR A 184 -13.88 6.84 -7.06
C TYR A 184 -14.92 5.72 -7.25
N GLY A 185 -16.21 6.08 -7.31
CA GLY A 185 -17.28 5.09 -7.50
C GLY A 185 -17.16 4.36 -8.83
N GLN A 186 -16.83 5.04 -9.92
CA GLN A 186 -16.63 4.43 -11.24
C GLN A 186 -15.41 3.51 -11.24
N VAL A 187 -14.25 3.98 -10.73
CA VAL A 187 -13.05 3.14 -10.64
C VAL A 187 -13.30 1.91 -9.75
N LEU A 188 -14.02 2.09 -8.63
CA LEU A 188 -14.38 0.99 -7.74
C LEU A 188 -15.23 -0.07 -8.45
N MET A 189 -16.26 0.35 -9.19
CA MET A 189 -17.18 -0.57 -9.87
C MET A 189 -16.52 -1.28 -11.06
N TYR A 190 -15.78 -0.56 -11.89
CA TYR A 190 -15.23 -1.11 -13.13
C TYR A 190 -13.88 -1.83 -12.96
N ALA A 191 -13.08 -1.45 -11.98
CA ALA A 191 -11.76 -2.04 -11.73
C ALA A 191 -11.64 -2.60 -10.31
N GLY A 192 -11.94 -1.82 -9.29
CA GLY A 192 -11.69 -2.16 -7.89
C GLY A 192 -12.38 -3.45 -7.45
N ILE A 193 -13.69 -3.56 -7.61
CA ILE A 193 -14.47 -4.74 -7.21
C ILE A 193 -14.10 -5.97 -8.04
N PRO A 194 -14.04 -5.94 -9.39
CA PRO A 194 -13.65 -7.10 -10.17
C PRO A 194 -12.26 -7.64 -9.80
N VAL A 195 -11.26 -6.75 -9.66
CA VAL A 195 -9.91 -7.14 -9.28
C VAL A 195 -9.87 -7.68 -7.85
N ALA A 196 -10.50 -6.99 -6.90
CA ALA A 196 -10.54 -7.44 -5.51
C ALA A 196 -11.20 -8.83 -5.36
N LEU A 197 -12.31 -9.08 -6.06
CA LEU A 197 -12.98 -10.39 -6.05
C LEU A 197 -12.10 -11.49 -6.66
N SER A 198 -11.48 -11.22 -7.81
CA SER A 198 -10.58 -12.17 -8.46
C SER A 198 -9.39 -12.53 -7.56
N MET A 199 -8.74 -11.52 -6.98
CA MET A 199 -7.63 -11.72 -6.04
C MET A 199 -8.07 -12.47 -4.79
N TRP A 200 -9.24 -12.15 -4.25
CA TRP A 200 -9.77 -12.81 -3.05
C TRP A 200 -10.05 -14.30 -3.30
N ILE A 201 -10.69 -14.63 -4.44
CA ILE A 201 -10.96 -16.01 -4.84
C ILE A 201 -9.66 -16.79 -5.03
N VAL A 202 -8.71 -16.25 -5.81
CA VAL A 202 -7.42 -16.90 -6.06
C VAL A 202 -6.65 -17.11 -4.74
N THR A 203 -6.63 -16.08 -3.87
CA THR A 203 -5.97 -16.17 -2.56
C THR A 203 -6.52 -17.31 -1.72
N TYR A 204 -7.83 -17.54 -1.72
CA TYR A 204 -8.43 -18.66 -0.98
C TYR A 204 -7.88 -20.02 -1.45
N PHE A 205 -7.84 -20.25 -2.76
CA PHE A 205 -7.33 -21.52 -3.30
C PHE A 205 -5.83 -21.68 -3.05
N VAL A 206 -5.04 -20.63 -3.25
CA VAL A 206 -3.59 -20.64 -2.99
C VAL A 206 -3.31 -20.87 -1.50
N ALA A 207 -4.00 -20.15 -0.61
CA ALA A 207 -3.85 -20.33 0.84
C ALA A 207 -4.18 -21.76 1.27
N LYS A 208 -5.25 -22.36 0.72
CA LYS A 208 -5.63 -23.74 0.99
C LYS A 208 -4.58 -24.74 0.48
N HIS A 209 -4.01 -24.49 -0.71
CA HIS A 209 -2.94 -25.31 -1.27
C HIS A 209 -1.67 -25.24 -0.42
N VAL A 210 -1.23 -24.02 -0.07
CA VAL A 210 -0.05 -23.77 0.76
C VAL A 210 -0.24 -24.37 2.15
N GLN A 211 -1.42 -24.23 2.76
CA GLN A 211 -1.74 -24.86 4.04
C GLN A 211 -1.54 -26.37 3.99
N LYS A 212 -2.03 -27.02 2.93
CA LYS A 212 -1.86 -28.47 2.77
C LYS A 212 -0.40 -28.86 2.59
N SER A 213 0.39 -28.08 1.88
CA SER A 213 1.80 -28.36 1.57
C SER A 213 2.74 -28.08 2.75
N THR A 214 2.38 -27.14 3.64
CA THR A 214 3.25 -26.71 4.75
C THR A 214 2.80 -27.22 6.11
N LYS A 215 1.63 -27.86 6.18
CA LYS A 215 1.10 -28.45 7.41
C LYS A 215 2.05 -29.51 7.95
N GLY A 216 2.48 -29.34 9.20
CA GLY A 216 3.43 -30.23 9.87
C GLY A 216 4.90 -29.90 9.65
N ILE A 217 5.24 -29.08 8.64
CA ILE A 217 6.62 -28.66 8.33
C ILE A 217 6.94 -27.34 9.01
N SER A 218 6.02 -26.37 8.94
CA SER A 218 6.20 -25.02 9.47
C SER A 218 5.16 -24.73 10.54
N LYS A 219 5.62 -24.23 11.70
CA LYS A 219 4.76 -23.83 12.82
C LYS A 219 5.20 -22.45 13.33
N PHE A 220 4.27 -21.71 13.91
CA PHE A 220 4.63 -20.49 14.64
C PHE A 220 5.37 -20.86 15.94
N ASP A 221 6.42 -20.09 16.26
CA ASP A 221 6.98 -20.10 17.60
C ASP A 221 6.08 -19.25 18.51
N LEU A 222 5.18 -19.93 19.21
CA LEU A 222 4.19 -19.27 20.06
C LEU A 222 4.80 -18.54 21.26
N LYS A 223 6.08 -18.76 21.58
CA LYS A 223 6.75 -18.09 22.70
C LYS A 223 6.84 -16.57 22.48
N GLU A 224 6.91 -16.14 21.22
CA GLU A 224 6.95 -14.71 20.86
C GLU A 224 5.56 -14.04 20.88
N PHE A 225 4.46 -14.81 20.88
CA PHE A 225 3.09 -14.32 20.71
C PHE A 225 2.16 -14.66 21.88
N THR A 226 2.67 -15.25 22.95
CA THR A 226 1.89 -15.67 24.12
C THR A 226 1.63 -14.53 25.10
N ASP A 227 0.96 -13.49 24.68
CA ASP A 227 0.16 -12.69 25.62
C ASP A 227 -1.33 -13.12 25.48
N ASN A 228 -1.60 -14.37 25.88
CA ASN A 228 -2.94 -14.97 25.92
C ASN A 228 -3.82 -14.34 27.01
N LYS A 229 -3.91 -13.03 27.04
CA LYS A 229 -4.97 -12.35 27.79
C LYS A 229 -6.23 -12.43 26.95
N GLU A 230 -7.26 -13.06 27.51
CA GLU A 230 -8.61 -13.03 26.93
C GLU A 230 -8.96 -11.57 26.60
N TYR A 231 -9.03 -11.23 25.30
CA TYR A 231 -9.30 -9.87 24.88
C TYR A 231 -10.72 -9.48 25.32
N LYS A 232 -10.82 -8.43 26.10
CA LYS A 232 -12.10 -7.83 26.49
C LYS A 232 -12.10 -6.35 26.15
N PRO A 233 -12.89 -5.94 25.14
CA PRO A 233 -12.93 -4.53 24.77
C PRO A 233 -13.46 -3.69 25.94
N THR A 234 -12.79 -2.58 26.19
CA THR A 234 -13.26 -1.61 27.17
C THR A 234 -14.40 -0.77 26.59
N LYS A 235 -15.20 -0.14 27.46
CA LYS A 235 -16.23 0.82 27.01
C LYS A 235 -15.63 1.96 26.18
N GLN A 236 -14.40 2.38 26.51
CA GLN A 236 -13.67 3.42 25.78
C GLN A 236 -13.28 2.95 24.39
N THR A 237 -12.73 1.72 24.24
CA THR A 237 -12.39 1.12 22.96
C THR A 237 -13.61 0.97 22.06
N ASN A 238 -14.73 0.48 22.60
CA ASN A 238 -15.98 0.32 21.82
C ASN A 238 -16.51 1.68 21.33
N ARG A 239 -16.53 2.70 22.19
CA ARG A 239 -16.93 4.06 21.80
C ARG A 239 -16.02 4.61 20.71
N ALA A 240 -14.71 4.47 20.89
CA ALA A 240 -13.73 4.95 19.92
C ALA A 240 -13.81 4.19 18.58
N THR A 241 -14.10 2.88 18.60
CA THR A 241 -14.35 2.08 17.38
C THR A 241 -15.56 2.62 16.61
N ILE A 242 -16.66 2.92 17.29
CA ILE A 242 -17.85 3.50 16.66
C ILE A 242 -17.53 4.88 16.07
N VAL A 243 -16.86 5.75 16.83
CA VAL A 243 -16.47 7.09 16.35
C VAL A 243 -15.53 6.98 15.14
N PHE A 244 -14.55 6.05 15.16
CA PHE A 244 -13.68 5.78 14.03
C PHE A 244 -14.47 5.40 12.78
N LEU A 245 -15.32 4.38 12.86
CA LEU A 245 -16.09 3.90 11.73
C LEU A 245 -17.05 4.97 11.18
N VAL A 246 -17.79 5.64 12.08
CA VAL A 246 -18.77 6.67 11.69
C VAL A 246 -18.06 7.86 11.07
N SER A 247 -16.99 8.38 11.68
CA SER A 247 -16.26 9.55 11.15
C SER A 247 -15.60 9.23 9.81
N LEU A 248 -14.95 8.07 9.70
CA LEU A 248 -14.33 7.62 8.45
C LEU A 248 -15.37 7.47 7.33
N PHE A 249 -16.47 6.75 7.58
CA PHE A 249 -17.52 6.54 6.59
C PHE A 249 -18.19 7.86 6.17
N THR A 250 -18.51 8.72 7.12
CA THR A 250 -19.16 10.00 6.85
C THR A 250 -18.27 10.91 5.98
N LEU A 251 -16.99 11.01 6.34
CA LEU A 251 -16.05 11.84 5.58
C LEU A 251 -15.76 11.23 4.19
N LEU A 252 -15.70 9.90 4.06
CA LEU A 252 -15.57 9.22 2.79
C LEU A 252 -16.75 9.49 1.86
N VAL A 253 -17.99 9.26 2.36
CA VAL A 253 -19.20 9.52 1.59
C VAL A 253 -19.29 10.99 1.17
N PHE A 254 -18.99 11.90 2.09
CA PHE A 254 -18.93 13.34 1.78
C PHE A 254 -17.90 13.64 0.67
N GLY A 255 -16.70 13.07 0.75
CA GLY A 255 -15.65 13.24 -0.26
C GLY A 255 -16.09 12.74 -1.63
N VAL A 256 -16.71 11.56 -1.69
CA VAL A 256 -17.25 10.98 -2.94
C VAL A 256 -18.37 11.83 -3.53
N VAL A 257 -19.35 12.21 -2.71
CA VAL A 257 -20.51 13.03 -3.15
C VAL A 257 -20.06 14.41 -3.65
N LYS A 258 -19.05 15.01 -3.02
CA LYS A 258 -18.50 16.32 -3.40
C LYS A 258 -17.40 16.26 -4.45
N GLY A 259 -17.07 15.08 -5.00
CA GLY A 259 -16.03 14.92 -6.02
C GLY A 259 -14.64 15.36 -5.58
N ARG A 260 -14.29 15.22 -4.28
CA ARG A 260 -13.01 15.66 -3.75
C ARG A 260 -11.85 14.83 -4.33
N GLY A 261 -10.74 15.48 -4.65
CA GLY A 261 -9.53 14.86 -5.17
C GLY A 261 -8.75 14.05 -4.11
N ALA A 262 -7.62 13.49 -4.53
CA ALA A 262 -6.75 12.65 -3.68
C ALA A 262 -6.26 13.38 -2.41
N SER A 263 -5.97 14.69 -2.50
CA SER A 263 -5.54 15.50 -1.36
C SER A 263 -6.53 15.55 -0.19
N TYR A 264 -7.81 15.29 -0.45
CA TYR A 264 -8.82 15.21 0.61
C TYR A 264 -8.56 14.04 1.59
N ALA A 265 -7.84 13.01 1.16
CA ALA A 265 -7.41 11.92 2.04
C ALA A 265 -6.55 12.41 3.21
N ILE A 266 -5.71 13.43 3.00
CA ILE A 266 -4.92 14.05 4.07
C ILE A 266 -5.81 14.56 5.19
N PHE A 267 -6.85 15.33 4.82
CA PHE A 267 -7.81 15.85 5.79
C PHE A 267 -8.55 14.74 6.53
N ILE A 268 -9.00 13.70 5.84
CA ILE A 268 -9.70 12.56 6.46
C ILE A 268 -8.78 11.88 7.47
N MET A 269 -7.55 11.53 7.09
CA MET A 269 -6.63 10.76 7.95
C MET A 269 -6.32 11.49 9.26
N ILE A 270 -6.04 12.79 9.18
CA ILE A 270 -5.74 13.61 10.37
C ILE A 270 -7.01 13.78 11.22
N THR A 271 -8.15 14.12 10.61
CA THR A 271 -9.40 14.37 11.33
C THR A 271 -9.88 13.11 12.03
N VAL A 272 -9.87 11.95 11.34
CA VAL A 272 -10.29 10.67 11.91
C VAL A 272 -9.36 10.25 13.05
N ALA A 273 -8.04 10.42 12.91
CA ALA A 273 -7.09 10.12 13.98
C ALA A 273 -7.37 10.95 15.24
N MET A 274 -7.60 12.25 15.08
CA MET A 274 -7.91 13.16 16.19
C MET A 274 -9.24 12.82 16.85
N LEU A 275 -10.33 12.68 16.09
CA LEU A 275 -11.64 12.34 16.63
C LEU A 275 -11.63 10.99 17.37
N THR A 276 -10.95 10.02 16.82
CA THR A 276 -10.81 8.66 17.36
C THR A 276 -10.05 8.69 18.70
N GLY A 277 -8.87 9.29 18.70
CA GLY A 277 -8.03 9.37 19.91
C GLY A 277 -8.71 10.16 21.04
N LEU A 278 -9.33 11.30 20.72
CA LEU A 278 -10.08 12.10 21.70
C LEU A 278 -11.28 11.31 22.27
N SER A 279 -12.01 10.58 21.43
CA SER A 279 -13.13 9.76 21.87
C SER A 279 -12.72 8.60 22.78
N PHE A 280 -11.51 8.08 22.60
CA PHE A 280 -10.91 7.08 23.49
C PHE A 280 -10.55 7.70 24.85
N GLY A 281 -10.18 8.99 24.88
CA GLY A 281 -9.76 9.73 26.07
C GLY A 281 -8.28 10.13 26.08
N LEU A 282 -7.59 10.01 24.93
CA LEU A 282 -6.23 10.51 24.78
C LEU A 282 -6.20 12.05 24.71
N LYS A 283 -5.11 12.65 25.16
CA LYS A 283 -4.86 14.08 24.96
C LYS A 283 -4.36 14.31 23.51
N ALA A 284 -4.62 15.49 22.98
CA ALA A 284 -4.18 15.83 21.61
C ALA A 284 -2.68 15.65 21.39
N LYS A 285 -1.86 15.90 22.41
CA LYS A 285 -0.42 15.66 22.38
C LYS A 285 -0.08 14.18 22.17
N ASP A 286 -0.72 13.29 22.93
CA ASP A 286 -0.45 11.86 22.88
C ASP A 286 -0.90 11.28 21.52
N ILE A 287 -2.04 11.77 20.99
CA ILE A 287 -2.52 11.41 19.66
C ILE A 287 -1.51 11.82 18.58
N ALA A 288 -0.99 13.05 18.67
CA ALA A 288 0.01 13.52 17.72
C ALA A 288 1.31 12.70 17.79
N GLU A 289 1.79 12.38 18.99
CA GLU A 289 2.98 11.55 19.18
C GLU A 289 2.80 10.16 18.58
N ASP A 290 1.68 9.50 18.82
CA ASP A 290 1.38 8.18 18.25
C ASP A 290 1.21 8.23 16.73
N PHE A 291 0.56 9.27 16.22
CA PHE A 291 0.40 9.50 14.79
C PHE A 291 1.76 9.68 14.11
N PHE A 292 2.64 10.52 14.65
CA PHE A 292 3.98 10.71 14.11
C PHE A 292 4.87 9.46 14.23
N LYS A 293 4.75 8.66 15.30
CA LYS A 293 5.43 7.36 15.40
C LYS A 293 5.01 6.41 14.26
N GLY A 294 3.73 6.40 13.91
CA GLY A 294 3.23 5.64 12.78
C GLY A 294 3.79 6.13 11.45
N MET A 295 3.76 7.46 11.25
CA MET A 295 4.31 8.09 10.04
C MET A 295 5.79 7.78 9.85
N GLN A 296 6.58 7.80 10.92
CA GLN A 296 8.02 7.55 10.90
C GLN A 296 8.37 6.20 10.26
N LYS A 297 7.54 5.18 10.44
CA LYS A 297 7.74 3.86 9.83
C LYS A 297 7.71 3.88 8.29
N MET A 298 7.06 4.89 7.70
CA MET A 298 6.85 5.02 6.25
C MET A 298 7.58 6.21 5.62
N VAL A 299 8.41 6.93 6.36
CA VAL A 299 9.21 8.06 5.85
C VAL A 299 10.08 7.63 4.67
N TRP A 300 10.72 6.45 4.75
CA TRP A 300 11.55 5.92 3.67
C TRP A 300 10.76 5.76 2.36
N MET A 301 9.50 5.34 2.46
CA MET A 301 8.61 5.17 1.30
C MET A 301 8.22 6.54 0.71
N PHE A 302 7.91 7.51 1.57
CA PHE A 302 7.65 8.89 1.13
C PHE A 302 8.86 9.48 0.37
N CYS A 303 10.08 9.33 0.92
CA CYS A 303 11.31 9.75 0.24
C CYS A 303 11.50 9.02 -1.10
N MET A 304 11.19 7.72 -1.15
CA MET A 304 11.25 6.94 -2.39
C MET A 304 10.30 7.50 -3.45
N PHE A 305 9.06 7.83 -3.10
CA PHE A 305 8.09 8.39 -4.04
C PHE A 305 8.51 9.77 -4.57
N ILE A 306 9.12 10.62 -3.72
CA ILE A 306 9.69 11.89 -4.17
C ILE A 306 10.80 11.65 -5.20
N LEU A 307 11.67 10.66 -5.00
CA LEU A 307 12.76 10.35 -5.93
C LEU A 307 12.28 9.63 -7.19
N PHE A 308 11.15 8.92 -7.13
CA PHE A 308 10.58 8.29 -8.32
C PHE A 308 10.11 9.31 -9.37
N GLU A 309 9.68 10.48 -8.95
CA GLU A 309 9.26 11.54 -9.88
C GLU A 309 10.37 11.98 -10.84
N PRO A 310 11.54 12.49 -10.36
CA PRO A 310 12.64 12.82 -11.25
C PRO A 310 13.18 11.61 -12.00
N PHE A 311 13.17 10.42 -11.40
CA PHE A 311 13.56 9.18 -12.09
C PHE A 311 12.72 8.93 -13.34
N LEU A 312 11.39 8.93 -13.21
CA LEU A 312 10.49 8.72 -14.34
C LEU A 312 10.55 9.88 -15.33
N ARG A 313 10.63 11.12 -14.84
CA ARG A 313 10.75 12.34 -15.65
C ARG A 313 11.99 12.27 -16.57
N PHE A 314 13.13 11.79 -16.08
CA PHE A 314 14.34 11.65 -16.91
C PHE A 314 14.23 10.52 -17.94
N VAL A 315 13.60 9.41 -17.58
CA VAL A 315 13.31 8.33 -18.55
C VAL A 315 12.36 8.82 -19.64
N GLU A 316 11.31 9.57 -19.28
CA GLU A 316 10.37 10.15 -20.25
C GLU A 316 11.05 11.20 -21.15
N ALA A 317 11.82 12.12 -20.54
CA ALA A 317 12.53 13.18 -21.26
C ALA A 317 13.57 12.63 -22.25
N SER A 318 14.08 11.41 -22.03
CA SER A 318 14.99 10.73 -22.98
C SER A 318 14.29 10.25 -24.25
N GLY A 319 12.95 10.25 -24.32
CA GLY A 319 12.18 9.65 -25.42
C GLY A 319 12.15 8.12 -25.41
N ALA A 320 12.64 7.49 -24.32
CA ALA A 320 12.80 6.04 -24.26
C ALA A 320 11.47 5.28 -24.33
N PHE A 321 10.39 5.81 -23.76
CA PHE A 321 9.07 5.18 -23.83
C PHE A 321 8.49 5.22 -25.24
N THR A 322 8.69 6.33 -25.98
CA THR A 322 8.28 6.45 -27.39
C THR A 322 9.05 5.46 -28.25
N ALA A 323 10.38 5.39 -28.11
CA ALA A 323 11.21 4.45 -28.84
C ALA A 323 10.87 2.98 -28.53
N LEU A 324 10.52 2.66 -27.28
CA LEU A 324 10.05 1.33 -26.90
C LEU A 324 8.71 0.99 -27.57
N PHE A 325 7.79 1.95 -27.60
CA PHE A 325 6.48 1.77 -28.24
C PHE A 325 6.63 1.51 -29.74
N GLU A 326 7.42 2.31 -30.44
CA GLU A 326 7.72 2.12 -31.87
C GLU A 326 8.34 0.74 -32.16
N LEU A 327 9.25 0.28 -31.30
CA LEU A 327 9.88 -1.03 -31.44
C LEU A 327 8.86 -2.17 -31.25
N LEU A 328 7.93 -2.03 -30.31
CA LEU A 328 6.85 -3.01 -30.11
C LEU A 328 5.86 -3.01 -31.27
N GLU A 329 5.51 -1.86 -31.82
CA GLU A 329 4.62 -1.73 -32.98
C GLU A 329 5.22 -2.39 -34.22
N LEU A 330 6.52 -2.15 -34.50
CA LEU A 330 7.24 -2.85 -35.54
C LEU A 330 7.24 -4.38 -35.38
N THR A 331 7.38 -4.85 -34.13
CA THR A 331 7.38 -6.30 -33.83
C THR A 331 6.02 -6.92 -34.12
N VAL A 332 4.92 -6.21 -33.78
CA VAL A 332 3.54 -6.68 -34.06
C VAL A 332 3.29 -6.70 -35.57
N GLN A 333 3.69 -5.66 -36.31
CA GLN A 333 3.53 -5.62 -37.78
C GLN A 333 4.30 -6.74 -38.49
N VAL A 334 5.51 -7.06 -38.03
CA VAL A 334 6.29 -8.20 -38.58
C VAL A 334 5.57 -9.52 -38.31
N TYR A 335 5.00 -9.70 -37.11
CA TYR A 335 4.25 -10.92 -36.78
C TYR A 335 2.96 -11.06 -37.60
N GLU A 336 2.24 -9.97 -37.87
CA GLU A 336 1.04 -9.96 -38.71
C GLU A 336 1.35 -10.21 -40.22
N MET A 337 2.57 -9.92 -40.68
CA MET A 337 2.99 -10.22 -42.06
C MET A 337 3.47 -11.68 -42.27
N GLU A 338 3.81 -12.38 -41.18
CA GLU A 338 4.25 -13.80 -41.24
C GLU A 338 3.11 -14.81 -40.96
N THR A 339 1.93 -14.33 -40.54
CA THR A 339 0.73 -15.16 -40.30
C THR A 339 -0.31 -14.96 -41.35
#